data_1c88a867fe05c8f769c046e419d0265d
#
_entry.id   1c88a867fe05c8f769c046e419d0265d
#
_cell.length_a   1.000
_cell.length_b   1.000
_cell.length_c   1.000
_cell.angle_alpha   90.00
_cell.angle_beta   90.00
_cell.angle_gamma   90.00
#
_symmetry.space_group_name_H-M   'P 1'
#
loop_
_entity.id
_entity.type
_entity.pdbx_description
1 polymer ?
#
loop_
_entity_poly.entity_id
_entity_poly.type
_entity_poly.pdbx_seq_one_letter_code
_entity_poly.pdbx_strand_id
1 'polypeptide(L)'
;MCPVYINRIASIHAESRNEKPYFSAQEPDYKEMITNANLRRRMSRMIKMGVACGLECLKDIPSEKVDAIITATGLGCLADTEKFMNALMDNREQMLNPTAFIQSTFNTVGAQLALLLKIHAYNVTYVHRGLSFESALIDGIMSIAEGKQHVLAGAMDEITPTSHIIQQRLGLLKGTTAGEGA
;
A
#
# COMPACT_ATOMS: atom_id res chain seq x y z
N MET A 1 -13.98 21.37 17.72
CA MET A 1 -13.38 20.30 16.88
C MET A 1 -12.22 19.77 17.70
N CYS A 2 -12.13 18.47 17.93
CA CYS A 2 -11.00 17.88 18.65
C CYS A 2 -9.74 18.02 17.78
N PRO A 3 -8.60 18.48 18.32
CA PRO A 3 -7.37 18.55 17.54
C PRO A 3 -6.87 17.15 17.19
N VAL A 4 -6.44 16.97 15.93
CA VAL A 4 -5.83 15.75 15.42
C VAL A 4 -4.32 15.97 15.29
N TYR A 5 -3.52 15.06 15.78
CA TYR A 5 -2.06 15.15 15.75
C TYR A 5 -1.45 14.00 14.96
N ILE A 6 -0.38 14.28 14.23
CA ILE A 6 0.45 13.26 13.60
C ILE A 6 1.60 12.94 14.55
N ASN A 7 1.61 11.74 15.11
CA ASN A 7 2.61 11.31 16.09
C ASN A 7 3.85 10.70 15.43
N ARG A 8 3.69 10.02 14.30
CA ARG A 8 4.79 9.39 13.57
C ARG A 8 4.50 9.36 12.08
N ILE A 9 5.55 9.47 11.29
CA ILE A 9 5.52 9.37 9.82
C ILE A 9 6.60 8.38 9.41
N ALA A 10 6.29 7.51 8.48
CA ALA A 10 7.23 6.64 7.78
C ALA A 10 6.95 6.69 6.28
N SER A 11 7.99 6.68 5.48
CA SER A 11 7.82 6.67 4.01
C SER A 11 8.94 5.90 3.33
N ILE A 12 8.60 5.27 2.23
CA ILE A 12 9.50 4.66 1.26
C ILE A 12 9.15 5.27 -0.09
N HIS A 13 10.02 6.09 -0.65
CA HIS A 13 9.76 6.83 -1.88
C HIS A 13 11.01 6.93 -2.74
N ALA A 14 10.89 7.47 -3.93
CA ALA A 14 12.02 7.72 -4.82
C ALA A 14 12.69 9.04 -4.46
N GLU A 15 14.01 9.03 -4.25
CA GLU A 15 14.79 10.23 -3.96
C GLU A 15 15.36 10.90 -5.21
N SER A 16 15.56 10.14 -6.29
CA SER A 16 16.16 10.64 -7.53
C SER A 16 15.63 9.92 -8.76
N ARG A 17 15.80 10.53 -9.93
CA ARG A 17 15.57 9.86 -11.22
C ARG A 17 16.58 8.72 -11.39
N ASN A 18 16.10 7.50 -11.41
CA ASN A 18 16.84 6.35 -11.89
C ASN A 18 16.76 6.30 -13.44
N GLU A 19 17.42 5.33 -14.06
CA GLU A 19 17.40 5.12 -15.52
C GLU A 19 15.98 4.82 -16.09
N LYS A 20 14.98 4.66 -15.23
CA LYS A 20 13.59 4.40 -15.62
C LYS A 20 12.85 5.68 -16.00
N PRO A 21 11.84 5.59 -16.86
CA PRO A 21 11.02 6.74 -17.26
C PRO A 21 10.09 7.24 -16.12
N TYR A 22 10.09 6.59 -14.96
CA TYR A 22 9.36 6.95 -13.75
C TYR A 22 10.25 6.82 -12.53
N PHE A 23 9.89 7.45 -11.43
CA PHE A 23 10.62 7.36 -10.17
C PHE A 23 10.29 6.05 -9.44
N SER A 24 11.26 5.14 -9.34
CA SER A 24 11.13 3.93 -8.54
C SER A 24 11.51 4.20 -7.09
N ALA A 25 10.72 3.70 -6.16
CA ALA A 25 11.00 3.80 -4.74
C ALA A 25 12.34 3.13 -4.37
N GLN A 26 13.07 3.77 -3.47
CA GLN A 26 14.30 3.19 -2.87
C GLN A 26 13.91 2.30 -1.70
N GLU A 27 13.99 1.01 -1.92
CA GLU A 27 13.56 0.02 -0.95
C GLU A 27 14.67 -0.28 0.06
N PRO A 28 14.35 -0.29 1.38
CA PRO A 28 15.29 -0.73 2.42
C PRO A 28 15.46 -2.26 2.42
N ASP A 29 16.42 -2.76 3.21
CA ASP A 29 16.42 -4.20 3.53
C ASP A 29 15.27 -4.48 4.51
N TYR A 30 14.21 -5.07 4.01
CA TYR A 30 13.01 -5.39 4.78
C TYR A 30 13.20 -6.43 5.90
N LYS A 31 14.40 -7.04 6.03
CA LYS A 31 14.65 -8.07 7.05
C LYS A 31 14.54 -7.53 8.47
N GLU A 32 14.94 -6.29 8.67
CA GLU A 32 14.86 -5.63 9.97
C GLU A 32 13.43 -5.22 10.34
N MET A 33 12.65 -4.81 9.35
CA MET A 33 11.28 -4.33 9.55
C MET A 33 10.25 -5.46 9.56
N ILE A 34 10.40 -6.44 8.64
CA ILE A 34 9.52 -7.60 8.52
C ILE A 34 10.33 -8.84 8.89
N THR A 35 10.42 -9.14 10.18
CA THR A 35 11.29 -10.19 10.72
C THR A 35 10.89 -11.60 10.30
N ASN A 36 9.58 -11.86 10.09
CA ASN A 36 9.10 -13.16 9.63
C ASN A 36 9.47 -13.43 8.17
N ALA A 37 10.52 -14.23 7.95
CA ALA A 37 11.05 -14.55 6.63
C ALA A 37 10.03 -15.26 5.72
N ASN A 38 9.13 -16.08 6.26
CA ASN A 38 8.14 -16.81 5.48
C ASN A 38 7.05 -15.86 4.94
N LEU A 39 6.60 -14.93 5.77
CA LEU A 39 5.65 -13.89 5.34
C LEU A 39 6.32 -12.93 4.35
N ARG A 40 7.52 -12.44 4.67
CA ARG A 40 8.27 -11.52 3.79
C ARG A 40 8.49 -12.09 2.38
N ARG A 41 8.77 -13.40 2.25
CA ARG A 41 8.94 -14.04 0.93
C ARG A 41 7.64 -14.14 0.12
N ARG A 42 6.50 -14.14 0.78
CA ARG A 42 5.19 -14.21 0.12
C ARG A 42 4.64 -12.84 -0.27
N MET A 43 5.16 -11.77 0.31
CA MET A 43 4.73 -10.41 0.01
C MET A 43 5.36 -9.94 -1.30
N SER A 44 4.56 -9.34 -2.16
CA SER A 44 5.05 -8.60 -3.32
C SER A 44 5.75 -7.31 -2.89
N ARG A 45 6.33 -6.61 -3.84
CA ARG A 45 7.09 -5.39 -3.61
C ARG A 45 6.25 -4.31 -2.92
N MET A 46 5.10 -3.97 -3.50
CA MET A 46 4.19 -2.96 -2.94
C MET A 46 3.71 -3.32 -1.53
N ILE A 47 3.37 -4.59 -1.31
CA ILE A 47 2.94 -5.06 0.01
C ILE A 47 4.06 -4.89 1.05
N LYS A 48 5.32 -5.18 0.69
CA LYS A 48 6.46 -4.96 1.59
C LYS A 48 6.64 -3.48 1.94
N MET A 49 6.54 -2.59 0.95
CA MET A 49 6.64 -1.13 1.20
C MET A 49 5.58 -0.67 2.19
N GLY A 50 4.31 -0.94 1.92
CA GLY A 50 3.22 -0.50 2.78
C GLY A 50 3.23 -1.14 4.16
N VAL A 51 3.53 -2.45 4.26
CA VAL A 51 3.65 -3.14 5.55
C VAL A 51 4.83 -2.61 6.36
N ALA A 52 5.99 -2.37 5.74
CA ALA A 52 7.15 -1.83 6.45
C ALA A 52 6.88 -0.43 7.01
N CYS A 53 6.29 0.47 6.22
CA CYS A 53 5.90 1.80 6.68
C CYS A 53 4.86 1.72 7.82
N GLY A 54 3.85 0.86 7.68
CA GLY A 54 2.84 0.67 8.72
C GLY A 54 3.42 0.12 10.03
N LEU A 55 4.32 -0.86 9.97
CA LEU A 55 5.01 -1.39 11.15
C LEU A 55 5.87 -0.34 11.83
N GLU A 56 6.60 0.49 11.07
CA GLU A 56 7.42 1.57 11.64
C GLU A 56 6.55 2.64 12.30
N CYS A 57 5.40 3.01 11.69
CA CYS A 57 4.46 3.96 12.30
C CYS A 57 3.86 3.43 13.61
N LEU A 58 3.63 2.13 13.72
CA LEU A 58 2.99 1.50 14.88
C LEU A 58 3.97 0.96 15.93
N LYS A 59 5.27 1.10 15.73
CA LYS A 59 6.33 0.46 16.54
C LYS A 59 6.19 0.64 18.05
N ASP A 60 5.77 1.83 18.50
CA ASP A 60 5.67 2.16 19.93
C ASP A 60 4.21 2.12 20.42
N ILE A 61 3.28 1.67 19.59
CA ILE A 61 1.86 1.60 19.94
C ILE A 61 1.48 0.12 20.12
N PRO A 62 1.03 -0.29 21.32
CA PRO A 62 0.51 -1.64 21.52
C PRO A 62 -0.63 -1.96 20.55
N SER A 63 -0.62 -3.15 19.96
CA SER A 63 -1.58 -3.54 18.91
C SER A 63 -3.04 -3.44 19.37
N GLU A 64 -3.31 -3.71 20.64
CA GLU A 64 -4.64 -3.60 21.26
C GLU A 64 -5.15 -2.16 21.41
N LYS A 65 -4.26 -1.16 21.25
CA LYS A 65 -4.62 0.26 21.28
C LYS A 65 -4.84 0.87 19.88
N VAL A 66 -4.58 0.11 18.84
CA VAL A 66 -4.82 0.58 17.47
C VAL A 66 -6.30 0.45 17.15
N ASP A 67 -6.97 1.58 16.96
CA ASP A 67 -8.43 1.68 16.76
C ASP A 67 -8.84 1.60 15.30
N ALA A 68 -7.91 1.90 14.37
CA ALA A 68 -8.19 1.82 12.95
C ALA A 68 -6.92 1.67 12.11
N ILE A 69 -7.04 0.93 11.00
CA ILE A 69 -6.09 0.86 9.90
C ILE A 69 -6.81 1.33 8.64
N ILE A 70 -6.42 2.49 8.12
CA ILE A 70 -7.04 3.12 6.96
C ILE A 70 -5.98 3.23 5.88
N THR A 71 -6.08 2.40 4.86
CA THR A 71 -5.13 2.39 3.75
C THR A 71 -5.72 3.01 2.50
N ALA A 72 -4.87 3.44 1.59
CA ALA A 72 -5.27 4.01 0.32
C ALA A 72 -4.36 3.54 -0.81
N THR A 73 -4.91 3.44 -2.00
CA THR A 73 -4.14 3.16 -3.21
C THR A 73 -4.88 3.70 -4.42
N GLY A 74 -4.17 4.17 -5.42
CA GLY A 74 -4.78 4.61 -6.66
C GLY A 74 -5.19 3.46 -7.57
N LEU A 75 -4.31 2.46 -7.70
CA LEU A 75 -4.45 1.37 -8.65
C LEU A 75 -4.20 -0.03 -8.05
N GLY A 76 -3.84 -0.12 -6.78
CA GLY A 76 -3.57 -1.39 -6.08
C GLY A 76 -2.23 -2.02 -6.44
N CYS A 77 -2.10 -3.30 -6.12
CA CYS A 77 -0.92 -4.11 -6.42
C CYS A 77 -0.88 -4.47 -7.91
N LEU A 78 -0.41 -3.54 -8.75
CA LEU A 78 -0.43 -3.67 -10.21
C LEU A 78 0.40 -4.86 -10.71
N ALA A 79 1.59 -5.07 -10.14
CA ALA A 79 2.45 -6.18 -10.55
C ALA A 79 1.78 -7.55 -10.31
N ASP A 80 1.07 -7.72 -9.19
CA ASP A 80 0.33 -8.94 -8.89
C ASP A 80 -0.92 -9.07 -9.77
N THR A 81 -1.60 -7.97 -10.03
CA THR A 81 -2.75 -7.92 -10.94
C THR A 81 -2.34 -8.33 -12.36
N GLU A 82 -1.26 -7.74 -12.89
CA GLU A 82 -0.75 -8.11 -14.22
C GLU A 82 -0.34 -9.59 -14.28
N LYS A 83 0.36 -10.06 -13.24
CA LYS A 83 0.75 -11.47 -13.14
C LYS A 83 -0.45 -12.41 -13.14
N PHE A 84 -1.49 -12.07 -12.37
CA PHE A 84 -2.70 -12.89 -12.30
C PHE A 84 -3.47 -12.87 -13.64
N MET A 85 -3.66 -11.68 -14.23
CA MET A 85 -4.36 -11.54 -15.51
C MET A 85 -3.64 -12.23 -16.67
N ASN A 86 -2.31 -12.10 -16.73
CA ASN A 86 -1.53 -12.81 -17.74
C ASN A 86 -1.65 -14.33 -17.59
N ALA A 87 -1.52 -14.84 -16.36
CA ALA A 87 -1.69 -16.27 -16.09
C ALA A 87 -3.10 -16.77 -16.44
N LEU A 88 -4.13 -15.96 -16.22
CA LEU A 88 -5.52 -16.28 -16.58
C LEU A 88 -5.67 -16.43 -18.09
N MET A 89 -5.06 -15.55 -18.87
CA MET A 89 -5.10 -15.60 -20.34
C MET A 89 -4.24 -16.75 -20.87
N ASP A 90 -3.00 -16.87 -20.41
CA ASP A 90 -2.04 -17.87 -20.92
C ASP A 90 -2.49 -19.30 -20.63
N ASN A 91 -3.05 -19.53 -19.46
CA ASN A 91 -3.52 -20.83 -19.00
C ASN A 91 -5.00 -21.11 -19.34
N ARG A 92 -5.66 -20.25 -20.10
CA ARG A 92 -7.09 -20.38 -20.45
C ARG A 92 -7.96 -20.63 -19.23
N GLU A 93 -7.77 -19.80 -18.17
CA GLU A 93 -8.50 -19.85 -16.91
C GLU A 93 -8.26 -21.13 -16.07
N GLN A 94 -7.22 -21.91 -16.40
CA GLN A 94 -6.92 -23.15 -15.69
C GLN A 94 -5.63 -23.01 -14.86
N MET A 95 -5.50 -23.83 -13.81
CA MET A 95 -4.30 -23.96 -12.98
C MET A 95 -3.76 -22.61 -12.47
N LEU A 96 -4.65 -21.72 -12.03
CA LEU A 96 -4.29 -20.39 -11.55
C LEU A 96 -3.68 -20.46 -10.15
N ASN A 97 -2.64 -19.64 -9.91
CA ASN A 97 -2.02 -19.53 -8.60
C ASN A 97 -2.86 -18.61 -7.69
N PRO A 98 -3.45 -19.12 -6.59
CA PRO A 98 -4.26 -18.32 -5.67
C PRO A 98 -3.49 -17.16 -5.04
N THR A 99 -2.18 -17.28 -4.88
CA THR A 99 -1.35 -16.25 -4.23
C THR A 99 -1.37 -14.93 -5.02
N ALA A 100 -1.23 -14.99 -6.34
CA ALA A 100 -1.27 -13.79 -7.18
C ALA A 100 -2.65 -13.10 -7.12
N PHE A 101 -3.73 -13.88 -7.08
CA PHE A 101 -5.09 -13.36 -6.91
C PHE A 101 -5.26 -12.65 -5.56
N ILE A 102 -4.87 -13.30 -4.45
CA ILE A 102 -4.98 -12.72 -3.11
C ILE A 102 -4.16 -11.43 -3.00
N GLN A 103 -2.97 -11.41 -3.58
CA GLN A 103 -2.10 -10.24 -3.54
C GLN A 103 -2.56 -9.09 -4.45
N SER A 104 -3.34 -9.36 -5.47
CA SER A 104 -3.88 -8.32 -6.36
C SER A 104 -5.05 -7.53 -5.77
N THR A 105 -5.61 -7.96 -4.62
CA THR A 105 -6.72 -7.25 -3.99
C THR A 105 -6.27 -5.94 -3.35
N PHE A 106 -7.09 -4.90 -3.47
CA PHE A 106 -6.74 -3.54 -3.01
C PHE A 106 -6.48 -3.45 -1.50
N ASN A 107 -7.16 -4.27 -0.70
CA ASN A 107 -7.07 -4.24 0.76
C ASN A 107 -5.91 -5.07 1.33
N THR A 108 -5.06 -5.65 0.48
CA THR A 108 -4.03 -6.61 0.92
C THR A 108 -3.07 -6.02 1.95
N VAL A 109 -2.63 -4.78 1.79
CA VAL A 109 -1.68 -4.16 2.72
C VAL A 109 -2.30 -3.96 4.10
N GLY A 110 -3.50 -3.37 4.18
CA GLY A 110 -4.22 -3.19 5.45
C GLY A 110 -4.54 -4.53 6.13
N ALA A 111 -4.93 -5.55 5.35
CA ALA A 111 -5.18 -6.89 5.84
C ALA A 111 -3.91 -7.57 6.38
N GLN A 112 -2.77 -7.43 5.69
CA GLN A 112 -1.49 -7.97 6.15
C GLN A 112 -1.02 -7.33 7.45
N LEU A 113 -1.16 -6.02 7.62
CA LEU A 113 -0.87 -5.33 8.87
C LEU A 113 -1.76 -5.84 10.01
N ALA A 114 -3.07 -5.94 9.77
CA ALA A 114 -4.01 -6.46 10.76
C ALA A 114 -3.67 -7.89 11.19
N LEU A 115 -3.34 -8.77 10.24
CA LEU A 115 -2.95 -10.15 10.51
C LEU A 115 -1.62 -10.25 11.28
N LEU A 116 -0.60 -9.48 10.87
CA LEU A 116 0.71 -9.48 11.52
C LEU A 116 0.64 -9.03 12.96
N LEU A 117 -0.10 -7.97 13.22
CA LEU A 117 -0.22 -7.33 14.53
C LEU A 117 -1.42 -7.84 15.34
N LYS A 118 -2.23 -8.76 14.78
CA LYS A 118 -3.47 -9.28 15.40
C LYS A 118 -4.45 -8.18 15.79
N ILE A 119 -4.55 -7.16 14.95
CA ILE A 119 -5.46 -6.04 15.13
C ILE A 119 -6.82 -6.42 14.53
N HIS A 120 -7.89 -6.32 15.34
CA HIS A 120 -9.27 -6.63 14.94
C HIS A 120 -10.13 -5.36 14.87
N ALA A 121 -9.49 -4.20 14.78
CA ALA A 121 -10.15 -2.90 14.71
C ALA A 121 -10.67 -2.59 13.29
N TYR A 122 -11.27 -1.42 13.14
CA TYR A 122 -11.72 -0.91 11.85
C TYR A 122 -10.59 -0.96 10.82
N ASN A 123 -10.87 -1.56 9.65
CA ASN A 123 -9.89 -1.72 8.59
C ASN A 123 -10.55 -1.49 7.24
N VAL A 124 -10.11 -0.44 6.54
CA VAL A 124 -10.67 -0.03 5.26
C VAL A 124 -9.58 0.39 4.29
N THR A 125 -9.85 0.23 3.00
CA THR A 125 -8.96 0.69 1.93
C THR A 125 -9.73 1.55 0.95
N TYR A 126 -9.26 2.78 0.75
CA TYR A 126 -9.81 3.72 -0.22
C TYR A 126 -9.15 3.55 -1.58
N VAL A 127 -9.97 3.44 -2.62
CA VAL A 127 -9.52 3.27 -4.01
C VAL A 127 -10.24 4.28 -4.89
N HIS A 128 -9.82 5.53 -4.81
CA HIS A 128 -10.36 6.67 -5.56
C HIS A 128 -9.32 7.28 -6.52
N ARG A 129 -8.37 6.48 -6.99
CA ARG A 129 -7.25 6.92 -7.83
C ARG A 129 -6.48 8.08 -7.18
N GLY A 130 -6.42 9.25 -7.82
CA GLY A 130 -5.68 10.41 -7.31
C GLY A 130 -6.22 11.03 -6.02
N LEU A 131 -7.40 10.65 -5.54
CA LEU A 131 -8.02 11.16 -4.30
C LEU A 131 -8.06 10.10 -3.18
N SER A 132 -7.37 8.98 -3.35
CA SER A 132 -7.42 7.87 -2.40
C SER A 132 -6.84 8.26 -1.04
N PHE A 133 -5.69 8.92 -1.02
CA PHE A 133 -5.03 9.32 0.22
C PHE A 133 -5.80 10.38 0.99
N GLU A 134 -6.34 11.38 0.29
CA GLU A 134 -7.19 12.41 0.88
C GLU A 134 -8.43 11.80 1.52
N SER A 135 -9.04 10.80 0.86
CA SER A 135 -10.19 10.07 1.42
C SER A 135 -9.82 9.32 2.71
N ALA A 136 -8.66 8.67 2.72
CA ALA A 136 -8.16 7.98 3.91
C ALA A 136 -7.84 8.95 5.07
N LEU A 137 -7.28 10.12 4.77
CA LEU A 137 -7.01 11.15 5.77
C LEU A 137 -8.30 11.72 6.37
N ILE A 138 -9.32 11.98 5.54
CA ILE A 138 -10.61 12.46 6.01
C ILE A 138 -11.25 11.43 6.95
N ASP A 139 -11.25 10.16 6.58
CA ASP A 139 -11.78 9.08 7.44
C ASP A 139 -10.98 8.97 8.74
N GLY A 140 -9.64 9.09 8.68
CA GLY A 140 -8.79 9.13 9.87
C GLY A 140 -9.15 10.27 10.83
N ILE A 141 -9.35 11.48 10.30
CA ILE A 141 -9.77 12.66 11.07
C ILE A 141 -11.17 12.44 11.68
N MET A 142 -12.11 11.90 10.91
CA MET A 142 -13.45 11.59 11.39
C MET A 142 -13.42 10.51 12.48
N SER A 143 -12.61 9.47 12.30
CA SER A 143 -12.41 8.42 13.29
C SER A 143 -11.90 8.97 14.63
N ILE A 144 -10.95 9.92 14.63
CA ILE A 144 -10.49 10.61 15.83
C ILE A 144 -11.61 11.47 16.44
N ALA A 145 -12.37 12.18 15.61
CA ALA A 145 -13.51 12.98 16.09
C ALA A 145 -14.61 12.13 16.74
N GLU A 146 -14.76 10.87 16.34
CA GLU A 146 -15.65 9.87 16.93
C GLU A 146 -15.12 9.24 18.23
N GLY A 147 -13.89 9.59 18.64
CA GLY A 147 -13.31 9.14 19.90
C GLY A 147 -12.24 8.08 19.79
N LYS A 148 -11.86 7.63 18.58
CA LYS A 148 -10.69 6.79 18.40
C LYS A 148 -9.41 7.56 18.75
N GLN A 149 -8.40 6.88 19.28
CA GLN A 149 -7.17 7.52 19.76
C GLN A 149 -5.96 7.25 18.87
N HIS A 150 -5.84 6.03 18.32
CA HIS A 150 -4.73 5.64 17.50
C HIS A 150 -5.21 5.10 16.15
N VAL A 151 -5.04 5.91 15.12
CA VAL A 151 -5.43 5.59 13.74
C VAL A 151 -4.18 5.56 12.87
N LEU A 152 -3.93 4.45 12.20
CA LEU A 152 -2.95 4.37 11.11
C LEU A 152 -3.64 4.78 9.82
N ALA A 153 -3.13 5.83 9.16
CA ALA A 153 -3.55 6.21 7.82
C ALA A 153 -2.34 6.25 6.88
N GLY A 154 -2.46 5.69 5.69
CA GLY A 154 -1.35 5.68 4.73
C GLY A 154 -1.79 5.29 3.32
N ALA A 155 -0.97 5.67 2.34
CA ALA A 155 -1.18 5.29 0.94
C ALA A 155 0.05 4.57 0.39
N MET A 156 -0.17 3.71 -0.60
CA MET A 156 0.89 3.03 -1.30
C MET A 156 0.50 2.79 -2.76
N ASP A 157 1.45 3.06 -3.64
CA ASP A 157 1.28 2.81 -5.07
C ASP A 157 2.61 2.37 -5.71
N GLU A 158 2.50 1.49 -6.70
CA GLU A 158 3.61 1.04 -7.53
C GLU A 158 3.35 1.36 -9.01
N ILE A 159 4.42 1.41 -9.79
CA ILE A 159 4.36 1.59 -11.23
C ILE A 159 5.00 0.41 -11.91
N THR A 160 4.27 -0.25 -12.79
CA THR A 160 4.81 -1.26 -13.68
C THR A 160 5.16 -0.64 -15.04
N PRO A 161 6.05 -1.25 -15.84
CA PRO A 161 6.31 -0.81 -17.20
C PRO A 161 5.03 -0.72 -18.05
N THR A 162 4.13 -1.68 -17.90
CA THR A 162 2.84 -1.71 -18.60
C THR A 162 1.95 -0.55 -18.19
N SER A 163 1.77 -0.34 -16.89
CA SER A 163 0.93 0.77 -16.39
C SER A 163 1.48 2.13 -16.79
N HIS A 164 2.80 2.30 -16.79
CA HIS A 164 3.45 3.52 -17.25
C HIS A 164 3.15 3.81 -18.73
N ILE A 165 3.29 2.81 -19.61
CA ILE A 165 2.96 2.95 -21.04
C ILE A 165 1.48 3.34 -21.22
N ILE A 166 0.57 2.69 -20.47
CA ILE A 166 -0.86 3.00 -20.55
C ILE A 166 -1.12 4.44 -20.11
N GLN A 167 -0.56 4.88 -19.00
CA GLN A 167 -0.72 6.24 -18.50
C GLN A 167 -0.17 7.29 -19.48
N GLN A 168 0.98 7.01 -20.10
CA GLN A 168 1.54 7.87 -21.16
C GLN A 168 0.58 7.99 -22.35
N ARG A 169 0.07 6.86 -22.85
CA ARG A 169 -0.86 6.83 -24.00
C ARG A 169 -2.16 7.57 -23.71
N LEU A 170 -2.64 7.52 -22.46
CA LEU A 170 -3.80 8.26 -22.01
C LEU A 170 -3.53 9.75 -21.76
N GLY A 171 -2.27 10.19 -21.89
CA GLY A 171 -1.88 11.59 -21.66
C GLY A 171 -1.86 12.01 -20.20
N LEU A 172 -1.94 11.08 -19.25
CA LEU A 172 -1.98 11.38 -17.81
C LEU A 172 -0.63 11.84 -17.26
N LEU A 173 0.47 11.51 -17.95
CA LEU A 173 1.84 11.91 -17.56
C LEU A 173 2.36 13.11 -18.38
N LYS A 174 1.48 13.88 -19.03
CA LYS A 174 1.87 15.01 -19.87
C LYS A 174 2.45 16.14 -19.00
N GLY A 175 3.76 16.37 -19.13
CA GLY A 175 4.48 17.40 -18.37
C GLY A 175 4.81 17.02 -16.92
N THR A 176 4.54 15.76 -16.51
CA THR A 176 4.83 15.25 -15.17
C THR A 176 5.56 13.91 -15.23
N THR A 177 6.19 13.53 -14.13
CA THR A 177 6.80 12.21 -13.96
C THR A 177 6.11 11.50 -12.81
N ALA A 178 5.65 10.27 -13.05
CA ALA A 178 5.05 9.46 -12.00
C ALA A 178 6.12 8.90 -11.05
N GLY A 179 5.75 8.67 -9.78
CA GLY A 179 6.60 8.07 -8.76
C GLY A 179 5.86 7.01 -7.97
N GLU A 180 6.63 6.08 -7.42
CA GLU A 180 6.16 5.02 -6.52
C GLU A 180 6.45 5.38 -5.08
N GLY A 181 5.70 4.78 -4.14
CA GLY A 181 6.01 4.90 -2.72
C GLY A 181 4.93 4.34 -1.79
N ALA A 182 5.25 4.42 -0.52
CA ALA A 182 4.37 4.14 0.60
C ALA A 182 4.67 5.10 1.76
#